data_d0beb204bd1d3d673982459ebfbabd3c
#
_entry.id   d0beb204bd1d3d673982459ebfbabd3c
#
_cell.length_a   1.000
_cell.length_b   1.000
_cell.length_c   1.000
_cell.angle_alpha   90.00
_cell.angle_beta   90.00
_cell.angle_gamma   90.00
#
_symmetry.space_group_name_H-M   'P 1'
#
loop_
_entity.id
_entity.type
_entity.pdbx_description
1 polymer ?
#
loop_
_entity_poly.entity_id
_entity_poly.type
_entity_poly.pdbx_seq_one_letter_code
_entity_poly.pdbx_strand_id
1 'polypeptide(L)'
;MGIASVQCLEGDEVWRSRDRGLWSRELAEAACAAIQNKPAGSMEEHAAEPAVFLIEHRDGLKTAALMLNGYVSDWAYAARVRHSDGEGSEIAACEFYLQPDGPGASFGYLSRNIQRFFQTGVAPYAAERTLLTTGVIDAAMISRSEDHRLVETPYLDVSYESYAEMPIRPLAARPHGASLDREAPDLLLPWRS
;
A
#
# COMPACT_ATOMS: atom_id res chain seq x y z
N MET A 1 17.52 1.74 -1.55
CA MET A 1 16.30 2.44 -1.09
C MET A 1 16.11 2.16 0.39
N GLY A 2 16.42 3.05 1.26
CA GLY A 2 16.12 2.98 2.69
C GLY A 2 15.11 4.06 3.04
N ILE A 3 14.64 4.06 4.28
CA ILE A 3 13.75 5.10 4.82
C ILE A 3 14.59 6.06 5.66
N ALA A 4 14.44 7.36 5.43
CA ALA A 4 15.15 8.41 6.15
C ALA A 4 14.37 8.84 7.38
N SER A 5 13.07 9.08 7.22
CA SER A 5 12.20 9.52 8.30
C SER A 5 10.73 9.14 8.06
N VAL A 6 9.98 9.12 9.16
CA VAL A 6 8.52 8.89 9.15
C VAL A 6 7.87 9.89 10.09
N GLN A 7 6.70 10.40 9.69
CA GLN A 7 5.86 11.25 10.54
C GLN A 7 4.39 10.84 10.40
N CYS A 8 3.67 10.74 11.51
CA CYS A 8 2.22 10.58 11.55
C CYS A 8 1.59 11.93 11.88
N LEU A 9 0.55 12.32 11.14
CA LEU A 9 -0.29 13.47 11.43
C LEU A 9 -1.76 13.05 11.41
N GLU A 10 -2.61 13.67 12.27
CA GLU A 10 -4.01 13.28 12.43
C GLU A 10 -4.93 14.50 12.41
N GLY A 11 -6.21 14.26 12.16
CA GLY A 11 -7.25 15.28 12.17
C GLY A 11 -7.01 16.38 11.14
N ASP A 12 -7.27 17.63 11.55
CA ASP A 12 -7.11 18.80 10.67
C ASP A 12 -5.69 18.98 10.15
N GLU A 13 -4.70 18.46 10.86
CA GLU A 13 -3.30 18.59 10.44
C GLU A 13 -2.99 17.78 9.17
N VAL A 14 -3.79 16.76 8.88
CA VAL A 14 -3.72 16.04 7.59
C VAL A 14 -3.92 17.01 6.43
N TRP A 15 -4.96 17.85 6.49
CA TRP A 15 -5.29 18.80 5.43
C TRP A 15 -4.31 19.97 5.38
N ARG A 16 -3.89 20.49 6.54
CA ARG A 16 -2.85 21.52 6.61
C ARG A 16 -1.51 21.04 6.05
N SER A 17 -1.16 19.78 6.27
CA SER A 17 0.08 19.20 5.72
C SER A 17 0.04 19.11 4.20
N ARG A 18 -1.14 18.82 3.60
CA ARG A 18 -1.36 18.92 2.17
C ARG A 18 -1.09 20.34 1.66
N ASP A 19 -1.65 21.33 2.33
CA ASP A 19 -1.53 22.74 1.92
C ASP A 19 -0.07 23.23 1.99
N ARG A 20 0.75 22.59 2.85
CA ARG A 20 2.20 22.77 2.88
C ARG A 20 2.95 21.93 1.84
N GLY A 21 2.26 21.13 1.03
CA GLY A 21 2.87 20.31 -0.02
C GLY A 21 3.61 19.07 0.49
N LEU A 22 3.29 18.58 1.70
CA LEU A 22 3.93 17.39 2.27
C LEU A 22 3.42 16.10 1.63
N TRP A 23 2.24 16.12 1.02
CA TRP A 23 1.70 15.05 0.20
C TRP A 23 0.85 15.60 -0.95
N SER A 24 0.62 14.79 -1.97
CA SER A 24 -0.06 15.21 -3.19
C SER A 24 -1.55 14.91 -3.13
N ARG A 25 -2.38 15.97 -3.13
CA ARG A 25 -3.84 15.85 -3.29
C ARG A 25 -4.19 15.12 -4.58
N GLU A 26 -3.55 15.48 -5.69
CA GLU A 26 -3.82 14.91 -7.01
C GLU A 26 -3.63 13.38 -7.01
N LEU A 27 -2.55 12.88 -6.36
CA LEU A 27 -2.33 11.44 -6.24
C LEU A 27 -3.35 10.77 -5.32
N ALA A 28 -3.72 11.41 -4.20
CA ALA A 28 -4.74 10.88 -3.31
C ALA A 28 -6.11 10.79 -4.01
N GLU A 29 -6.49 11.82 -4.76
CA GLU A 29 -7.73 11.82 -5.56
C GLU A 29 -7.70 10.74 -6.64
N ALA A 30 -6.57 10.55 -7.32
CA ALA A 30 -6.41 9.49 -8.32
C ALA A 30 -6.52 8.09 -7.69
N ALA A 31 -5.91 7.87 -6.52
CA ALA A 31 -6.04 6.62 -5.78
C ALA A 31 -7.50 6.37 -5.36
N CYS A 32 -8.16 7.38 -4.79
CA CYS A 32 -9.58 7.28 -4.42
C CYS A 32 -10.48 7.07 -5.64
N ALA A 33 -10.17 7.68 -6.79
CA ALA A 33 -10.95 7.47 -8.02
C ALA A 33 -10.87 6.04 -8.55
N ALA A 34 -9.79 5.31 -8.25
CA ALA A 34 -9.67 3.91 -8.61
C ALA A 34 -10.55 2.98 -7.75
N ILE A 35 -10.99 3.43 -6.57
CA ILE A 35 -11.85 2.65 -5.66
C ILE A 35 -13.29 2.71 -6.16
N GLN A 36 -13.89 1.53 -6.34
CA GLN A 36 -15.25 1.40 -6.86
C GLN A 36 -16.32 1.72 -5.82
N ASN A 37 -16.13 1.29 -4.58
CA ASN A 37 -17.11 1.43 -3.50
C ASN A 37 -16.72 2.56 -2.56
N LYS A 38 -17.19 3.77 -2.84
CA LYS A 38 -17.04 4.93 -1.96
C LYS A 38 -18.23 5.86 -2.09
N PRO A 39 -18.54 6.68 -1.06
CA PRO A 39 -19.57 7.71 -1.16
C PRO A 39 -19.20 8.77 -2.20
N ALA A 40 -20.20 9.44 -2.73
CA ALA A 40 -20.00 10.63 -3.55
C ALA A 40 -19.54 11.79 -2.66
N GLY A 41 -18.70 12.69 -3.20
CA GLY A 41 -18.14 13.83 -2.46
C GLY A 41 -16.63 13.74 -2.31
N SER A 42 -16.09 14.59 -1.47
CA SER A 42 -14.64 14.69 -1.24
C SER A 42 -14.18 13.88 -0.03
N MET A 43 -12.88 13.64 0.03
CA MET A 43 -12.29 12.96 1.18
C MET A 43 -12.42 13.81 2.46
N GLU A 44 -12.40 15.13 2.36
CA GLU A 44 -12.55 16.04 3.49
C GLU A 44 -13.96 16.02 4.08
N GLU A 45 -14.99 15.76 3.25
CA GLU A 45 -16.39 15.72 3.71
C GLU A 45 -16.69 14.43 4.49
N HIS A 46 -16.00 13.34 4.18
CA HIS A 46 -16.35 12.03 4.69
C HIS A 46 -15.34 11.44 5.69
N ALA A 47 -14.06 11.80 5.61
CA ALA A 47 -13.07 11.29 6.54
C ALA A 47 -13.21 11.95 7.90
N ALA A 48 -13.86 11.27 8.83
CA ALA A 48 -14.16 11.79 10.18
C ALA A 48 -12.89 11.91 11.05
N GLU A 49 -11.99 10.94 10.95
CA GLU A 49 -10.74 10.89 11.72
C GLU A 49 -9.58 10.54 10.76
N PRO A 50 -9.19 11.47 9.89
CA PRO A 50 -8.13 11.21 8.94
C PRO A 50 -6.78 11.12 9.62
N ALA A 51 -5.90 10.25 9.08
CA ALA A 51 -4.50 10.22 9.42
C ALA A 51 -3.66 10.14 8.15
N VAL A 52 -2.46 10.70 8.18
CA VAL A 52 -1.46 10.57 7.13
C VAL A 52 -0.12 10.15 7.73
N PHE A 53 0.50 9.17 7.12
CA PHE A 53 1.85 8.75 7.39
C PHE A 53 2.74 9.23 6.27
N LEU A 54 3.57 10.23 6.57
CA LEU A 54 4.55 10.81 5.66
C LEU A 54 5.84 10.01 5.77
N ILE A 55 6.35 9.54 4.65
CA ILE A 55 7.54 8.68 4.60
C ILE A 55 8.53 9.30 3.63
N GLU A 56 9.70 9.66 4.12
CA GLU A 56 10.80 10.14 3.29
C GLU A 56 11.81 9.02 3.07
N HIS A 57 12.09 8.74 1.81
CA HIS A 57 13.07 7.75 1.42
C HIS A 57 14.46 8.39 1.25
N ARG A 58 15.52 7.62 1.43
CA ARG A 58 16.90 8.12 1.35
C ARG A 58 17.32 8.60 -0.04
N ASP A 59 16.65 8.17 -1.07
CA ASP A 59 16.85 8.63 -2.45
C ASP A 59 16.03 9.90 -2.80
N GLY A 60 15.35 10.48 -1.81
CA GLY A 60 14.55 11.69 -1.97
C GLY A 60 13.11 11.45 -2.42
N LEU A 61 12.70 10.19 -2.66
CA LEU A 61 11.30 9.87 -2.89
C LEU A 61 10.50 10.18 -1.62
N LYS A 62 9.34 10.82 -1.79
CA LYS A 62 8.37 11.07 -0.73
C LYS A 62 7.10 10.29 -1.02
N THR A 63 6.65 9.53 -0.05
CA THR A 63 5.40 8.79 -0.11
C THR A 63 4.50 9.13 1.07
N ALA A 64 3.21 8.96 0.90
CA ALA A 64 2.23 9.17 1.95
C ALA A 64 1.22 8.01 1.95
N ALA A 65 0.90 7.51 3.14
CA ALA A 65 -0.22 6.60 3.33
C ALA A 65 -1.32 7.35 4.09
N LEU A 66 -2.52 7.41 3.49
CA LEU A 66 -3.66 8.08 4.09
C LEU A 66 -4.64 7.05 4.63
N MET A 67 -5.10 7.26 5.86
CA MET A 67 -6.24 6.58 6.45
C MET A 67 -7.44 7.51 6.38
N LEU A 68 -8.39 7.18 5.52
CA LEU A 68 -9.58 8.02 5.23
C LEU A 68 -10.84 7.30 5.68
N ASN A 69 -10.87 6.91 6.96
CA ASN A 69 -11.99 6.20 7.57
C ASN A 69 -13.30 7.00 7.41
N GLY A 70 -14.36 6.34 6.92
CA GLY A 70 -15.64 6.96 6.59
C GLY A 70 -15.77 7.35 5.12
N TYR A 71 -14.65 7.49 4.39
CA TYR A 71 -14.66 7.75 2.95
C TYR A 71 -14.34 6.51 2.12
N VAL A 72 -13.29 5.78 2.47
CA VAL A 72 -12.89 4.56 1.77
C VAL A 72 -12.58 3.45 2.77
N SER A 73 -12.96 2.22 2.43
CA SER A 73 -12.67 1.01 3.18
C SER A 73 -11.70 0.08 2.45
N ASP A 74 -11.50 0.32 1.16
CA ASP A 74 -10.61 -0.44 0.32
C ASP A 74 -9.25 0.24 0.19
N TRP A 75 -8.28 -0.46 -0.36
CA TRP A 75 -6.93 0.03 -0.53
C TRP A 75 -6.64 0.38 -1.98
N ALA A 76 -6.04 1.53 -2.18
CA ALA A 76 -5.59 1.97 -3.49
C ALA A 76 -4.20 2.58 -3.42
N TYR A 77 -3.59 2.69 -4.58
CA TYR A 77 -2.28 3.29 -4.77
C TYR A 77 -2.31 4.21 -5.98
N ALA A 78 -1.61 5.32 -5.90
CA ALA A 78 -1.31 6.15 -7.06
C ALA A 78 0.13 6.66 -6.99
N ALA A 79 0.76 6.76 -8.14
CA ALA A 79 2.09 7.30 -8.28
C ALA A 79 2.23 8.12 -9.57
N ARG A 80 3.10 9.10 -9.54
CA ARG A 80 3.57 9.79 -10.74
C ARG A 80 4.74 9.00 -11.32
N VAL A 81 4.52 8.39 -12.46
CA VAL A 81 5.48 7.54 -13.16
C VAL A 81 6.08 8.31 -14.33
N ARG A 82 7.40 8.35 -14.43
CA ARG A 82 8.08 8.92 -15.60
C ARG A 82 7.94 7.99 -16.78
N HIS A 83 7.77 8.56 -17.96
CA HIS A 83 7.78 7.78 -19.19
C HIS A 83 9.17 7.17 -19.43
N SER A 84 9.22 6.02 -20.10
CA SER A 84 10.46 5.30 -20.40
C SER A 84 11.41 6.06 -21.32
N ASP A 85 10.89 6.97 -22.15
CA ASP A 85 11.65 7.89 -23.00
C ASP A 85 12.28 9.05 -22.22
N GLY A 86 11.93 9.23 -20.94
CA GLY A 86 12.39 10.31 -20.09
C GLY A 86 11.64 11.64 -20.29
N GLU A 87 10.72 11.72 -21.24
CA GLU A 87 9.93 12.92 -21.54
C GLU A 87 8.52 12.81 -20.93
N GLY A 88 8.27 13.56 -19.87
CA GLY A 88 6.97 13.64 -19.22
C GLY A 88 6.76 12.58 -18.12
N SER A 89 5.55 12.61 -17.57
CA SER A 89 5.09 11.69 -16.53
C SER A 89 3.57 11.57 -16.59
N GLU A 90 3.08 10.43 -16.13
CA GLU A 90 1.65 10.18 -15.98
C GLU A 90 1.33 9.73 -14.56
N ILE A 91 0.06 9.81 -14.17
CA ILE A 91 -0.41 9.23 -12.91
C ILE A 91 -0.94 7.82 -13.20
N ALA A 92 -0.27 6.83 -12.62
CA ALA A 92 -0.77 5.47 -12.55
C ALA A 92 -1.49 5.27 -11.21
N ALA A 93 -2.72 4.77 -11.26
CA ALA A 93 -3.50 4.46 -10.07
C ALA A 93 -4.14 3.08 -10.18
N CYS A 94 -4.23 2.38 -9.05
CA CYS A 94 -4.91 1.09 -8.97
C CYS A 94 -5.54 0.89 -7.60
N GLU A 95 -6.63 0.15 -7.58
CA GLU A 95 -7.22 -0.41 -6.37
C GLU A 95 -6.61 -1.79 -6.12
N PHE A 96 -6.29 -2.10 -4.86
CA PHE A 96 -5.86 -3.43 -4.46
C PHE A 96 -7.07 -4.30 -4.15
N TYR A 97 -7.25 -5.33 -4.94
CA TYR A 97 -8.31 -6.29 -4.71
C TYR A 97 -7.90 -7.30 -3.64
N LEU A 98 -8.58 -7.22 -2.50
CA LEU A 98 -8.57 -8.30 -1.53
C LEU A 98 -9.72 -9.26 -1.86
N GLN A 99 -9.39 -10.52 -1.97
CA GLN A 99 -10.40 -11.54 -2.14
C GLN A 99 -11.28 -11.63 -0.88
N PRO A 100 -12.60 -11.78 -1.04
CA PRO A 100 -13.49 -12.01 0.09
C PRO A 100 -13.11 -13.29 0.84
N ASP A 101 -13.52 -13.34 2.10
CA ASP A 101 -13.31 -14.52 2.94
C ASP A 101 -13.91 -15.79 2.30
N GLY A 102 -13.17 -16.89 2.40
CA GLY A 102 -13.58 -18.18 1.84
C GLY A 102 -12.38 -19.06 1.48
N PRO A 103 -12.62 -20.26 0.95
CA PRO A 103 -11.56 -21.14 0.45
C PRO A 103 -10.77 -20.43 -0.65
N GLY A 104 -9.50 -20.10 -0.40
CA GLY A 104 -8.65 -19.39 -1.36
C GLY A 104 -8.63 -17.87 -1.22
N ALA A 105 -9.21 -17.31 -0.16
CA ALA A 105 -9.07 -15.91 0.21
C ALA A 105 -7.60 -15.45 0.29
N SER A 106 -7.37 -14.15 0.49
CA SER A 106 -6.03 -13.52 0.50
C SER A 106 -4.99 -14.26 1.35
N PHE A 107 -5.39 -14.82 2.49
CA PHE A 107 -4.53 -15.68 3.31
C PHE A 107 -4.14 -17.00 2.65
N GLY A 108 -4.91 -17.50 1.68
CA GLY A 108 -4.55 -18.68 0.89
C GLY A 108 -3.26 -18.47 0.10
N TYR A 109 -3.06 -17.29 -0.47
CA TYR A 109 -1.82 -16.95 -1.18
C TYR A 109 -0.61 -16.88 -0.23
N LEU A 110 -0.79 -16.31 0.95
CA LEU A 110 0.24 -16.28 1.99
C LEU A 110 0.61 -17.71 2.40
N SER A 111 -0.37 -18.56 2.72
CA SER A 111 -0.17 -19.95 3.11
C SER A 111 0.58 -20.76 2.05
N ARG A 112 0.30 -20.54 0.77
CA ARG A 112 1.01 -21.18 -0.34
C ARG A 112 2.47 -20.73 -0.45
N ASN A 113 2.74 -19.44 -0.28
CA ASN A 113 4.11 -18.94 -0.24
C ASN A 113 4.89 -19.54 0.93
N ILE A 114 4.27 -19.66 2.11
CA ILE A 114 4.85 -20.31 3.27
C ILE A 114 5.13 -21.80 2.97
N GLN A 115 4.17 -22.52 2.42
CA GLN A 115 4.33 -23.92 2.06
C GLN A 115 5.47 -24.12 1.06
N ARG A 116 5.53 -23.30 0.01
CA ARG A 116 6.60 -23.35 -0.98
C ARG A 116 7.95 -23.08 -0.34
N PHE A 117 8.03 -22.11 0.55
CA PHE A 117 9.26 -21.81 1.30
C PHE A 117 9.74 -23.03 2.10
N PHE A 118 8.87 -23.68 2.85
CA PHE A 118 9.23 -24.88 3.60
C PHE A 118 9.65 -26.05 2.71
N GLN A 119 9.06 -26.21 1.54
CA GLN A 119 9.38 -27.27 0.60
C GLN A 119 10.69 -27.05 -0.14
N THR A 120 11.02 -25.81 -0.45
CA THR A 120 12.16 -25.47 -1.31
C THR A 120 13.35 -24.88 -0.56
N GLY A 121 13.18 -24.41 0.67
CA GLY A 121 14.17 -23.63 1.40
C GLY A 121 14.45 -22.24 0.81
N VAL A 122 13.70 -21.83 -0.24
CA VAL A 122 13.88 -20.53 -0.90
C VAL A 122 12.81 -19.56 -0.45
N ALA A 123 13.24 -18.47 0.20
CA ALA A 123 12.33 -17.43 0.64
C ALA A 123 11.67 -16.73 -0.56
N PRO A 124 10.36 -16.47 -0.52
CA PRO A 124 9.64 -15.84 -1.63
C PRO A 124 10.00 -14.36 -1.80
N TYR A 125 10.57 -13.73 -0.80
CA TYR A 125 11.06 -12.34 -0.79
C TYR A 125 12.13 -12.15 0.28
N ALA A 126 12.93 -11.10 0.13
CA ALA A 126 13.98 -10.76 1.09
C ALA A 126 13.41 -10.31 2.44
N ALA A 127 14.05 -10.70 3.56
CA ALA A 127 13.64 -10.31 4.90
C ALA A 127 13.69 -8.78 5.10
N GLU A 128 14.57 -8.10 4.40
CA GLU A 128 14.71 -6.65 4.38
C GLU A 128 13.42 -5.93 3.96
N ARG A 129 12.62 -6.52 3.09
CA ARG A 129 11.29 -6.01 2.75
C ARG A 129 10.40 -5.93 4.00
N THR A 130 10.38 -6.98 4.80
CA THR A 130 9.60 -7.01 6.05
C THR A 130 10.17 -6.04 7.07
N LEU A 131 11.48 -5.94 7.20
CA LEU A 131 12.14 -4.97 8.07
C LEU A 131 11.72 -3.53 7.72
N LEU A 132 11.76 -3.14 6.44
CA LEU A 132 11.35 -1.82 6.01
C LEU A 132 9.88 -1.53 6.30
N THR A 133 8.98 -2.44 5.91
CA THR A 133 7.53 -2.22 6.10
C THR A 133 7.15 -2.19 7.59
N THR A 134 7.68 -3.09 8.40
CA THR A 134 7.41 -3.13 9.85
C THR A 134 8.06 -1.94 10.56
N GLY A 135 9.29 -1.58 10.18
CA GLY A 135 9.99 -0.44 10.77
C GLY A 135 9.31 0.91 10.46
N VAL A 136 8.71 1.06 9.27
CA VAL A 136 7.89 2.24 8.96
C VAL A 136 6.65 2.30 9.86
N ILE A 137 5.96 1.18 10.08
CA ILE A 137 4.80 1.11 10.97
C ILE A 137 5.21 1.45 12.40
N ASP A 138 6.31 0.88 12.89
CA ASP A 138 6.85 1.16 14.22
C ASP A 138 7.17 2.64 14.40
N ALA A 139 7.92 3.24 13.48
CA ALA A 139 8.25 4.65 13.48
C ALA A 139 7.00 5.55 13.41
N ALA A 140 5.99 5.15 12.65
CA ALA A 140 4.71 5.86 12.56
C ALA A 140 3.96 5.84 13.90
N MET A 141 3.98 4.71 14.62
CA MET A 141 3.36 4.60 15.94
C MET A 141 4.14 5.37 17.01
N ILE A 142 5.47 5.38 16.94
CA ILE A 142 6.31 6.26 17.79
C ILE A 142 5.95 7.72 17.54
N SER A 143 5.92 8.16 16.28
CA SER A 143 5.53 9.53 15.93
C SER A 143 4.17 9.89 16.51
N ARG A 144 3.19 9.01 16.34
CA ARG A 144 1.84 9.19 16.85
C ARG A 144 1.79 9.33 18.38
N SER A 145 2.54 8.49 19.09
CA SER A 145 2.56 8.48 20.57
C SER A 145 3.37 9.63 21.17
N GLU A 146 4.25 10.25 20.39
CA GLU A 146 5.16 11.31 20.82
C GLU A 146 4.83 12.64 20.13
N ASP A 147 3.56 13.03 20.20
CA ASP A 147 3.04 14.32 19.74
C ASP A 147 3.34 14.62 18.25
N HIS A 148 3.21 13.58 17.41
CA HIS A 148 3.38 13.68 15.96
C HIS A 148 4.75 14.15 15.49
N ARG A 149 5.79 13.99 16.30
CA ARG A 149 7.14 14.39 15.93
C ARG A 149 7.66 13.59 14.72
N LEU A 150 8.54 14.19 13.96
CA LEU A 150 9.30 13.48 12.95
C LEU A 150 10.23 12.44 13.63
N VAL A 151 10.22 11.22 13.13
CA VAL A 151 11.08 10.12 13.60
C VAL A 151 12.09 9.80 12.53
N GLU A 152 13.36 10.05 12.82
CA GLU A 152 14.47 9.60 11.96
C GLU A 152 14.68 8.10 12.10
N THR A 153 14.93 7.42 10.98
CA THR A 153 15.03 5.96 10.91
C THR A 153 16.37 5.48 10.35
N PRO A 154 17.51 5.82 11.02
CA PRO A 154 18.81 5.40 10.51
C PRO A 154 19.00 3.89 10.43
N TYR A 155 18.25 3.12 11.22
CA TYR A 155 18.23 1.66 11.22
C TYR A 155 17.48 1.05 10.02
N LEU A 156 16.74 1.86 9.26
CA LEU A 156 16.06 1.45 8.02
C LEU A 156 16.87 1.81 6.76
N ASP A 157 18.19 1.93 6.89
CA ASP A 157 19.10 2.08 5.75
C ASP A 157 19.41 0.71 5.14
N VAL A 158 18.39 0.08 4.60
CA VAL A 158 18.46 -1.22 3.96
C VAL A 158 17.82 -1.19 2.58
N SER A 159 18.22 -2.08 1.71
CA SER A 159 17.64 -2.24 0.38
C SER A 159 17.39 -3.71 0.08
N TYR A 160 16.45 -3.97 -0.80
CA TYR A 160 16.18 -5.32 -1.32
C TYR A 160 15.81 -5.23 -2.80
N GLU A 161 16.01 -6.32 -3.52
CA GLU A 161 15.46 -6.45 -4.87
C GLU A 161 13.98 -6.80 -4.79
N SER A 162 13.15 -6.02 -5.49
CA SER A 162 11.74 -6.36 -5.65
C SER A 162 11.59 -7.50 -6.66
N TYR A 163 10.45 -8.16 -6.64
CA TYR A 163 10.19 -9.22 -7.61
C TYR A 163 10.18 -8.70 -9.05
N ALA A 164 10.75 -9.47 -9.96
CA ALA A 164 10.49 -9.30 -11.38
C ALA A 164 9.05 -9.75 -11.73
N GLU A 165 8.58 -10.82 -11.09
CA GLU A 165 7.23 -11.35 -11.25
C GLU A 165 6.65 -11.78 -9.91
N MET A 166 5.33 -11.64 -9.74
CA MET A 166 4.65 -12.19 -8.57
C MET A 166 4.72 -13.72 -8.60
N PRO A 167 5.28 -14.37 -7.58
CA PRO A 167 5.46 -15.82 -7.58
C PRO A 167 4.15 -16.61 -7.58
N ILE A 168 3.10 -16.04 -7.01
CA ILE A 168 1.74 -16.60 -6.99
C ILE A 168 0.76 -15.46 -7.13
N ARG A 169 -0.09 -15.51 -8.17
CA ARG A 169 -1.13 -14.51 -8.43
C ARG A 169 -2.34 -15.17 -9.08
N PRO A 170 -3.55 -14.58 -8.97
CA PRO A 170 -4.69 -14.96 -9.77
C PRO A 170 -4.37 -14.82 -11.25
N LEU A 171 -4.74 -15.80 -12.07
CA LEU A 171 -4.56 -15.74 -13.53
C LEU A 171 -5.76 -15.10 -14.24
N ALA A 172 -6.92 -15.06 -13.57
CA ALA A 172 -8.11 -14.43 -14.11
C ALA A 172 -8.12 -12.92 -13.86
N ALA A 173 -8.69 -12.16 -14.79
CA ALA A 173 -8.95 -10.74 -14.58
C ALA A 173 -9.94 -10.57 -13.40
N ARG A 174 -9.78 -9.48 -12.66
CA ARG A 174 -10.73 -9.09 -11.61
C ARG A 174 -12.13 -9.00 -12.21
N PRO A 175 -13.17 -9.62 -11.60
CA PRO A 175 -14.55 -9.44 -12.04
C PRO A 175 -14.96 -7.97 -11.86
N HIS A 176 -15.42 -7.31 -12.90
CA HIS A 176 -16.00 -5.99 -12.80
C HIS A 176 -17.22 -6.02 -11.87
N GLY A 177 -17.31 -5.05 -10.98
CA GLY A 177 -18.40 -5.00 -9.99
C GLY A 177 -18.43 -6.23 -9.09
N ALA A 178 -17.26 -6.75 -8.72
CA ALA A 178 -17.17 -7.89 -7.83
C ALA A 178 -17.97 -7.61 -6.56
N SER A 179 -19.15 -8.21 -6.48
CA SER A 179 -19.81 -8.36 -5.20
C SER A 179 -18.90 -9.22 -4.32
N LEU A 180 -18.91 -8.94 -3.03
CA LEU A 180 -18.20 -9.72 -2.02
C LEU A 180 -18.61 -11.21 -2.02
N ASP A 181 -19.68 -11.57 -2.75
CA ASP A 181 -20.29 -12.89 -2.80
C ASP A 181 -19.74 -13.81 -3.91
N ARG A 182 -18.73 -13.41 -4.68
CA ARG A 182 -18.15 -14.28 -5.69
C ARG A 182 -17.00 -15.09 -5.12
N GLU A 183 -17.03 -16.38 -5.40
CA GLU A 183 -15.91 -17.29 -5.13
C GLU A 183 -14.62 -16.74 -5.74
N ALA A 184 -13.53 -16.87 -5.00
CA ALA A 184 -12.20 -16.53 -5.47
C ALA A 184 -11.94 -17.26 -6.81
N PRO A 185 -11.34 -16.57 -7.82
CA PRO A 185 -10.94 -17.26 -9.03
C PRO A 185 -10.10 -18.49 -8.69
N ASP A 186 -10.35 -19.58 -9.40
CA ASP A 186 -9.64 -20.85 -9.19
C ASP A 186 -8.14 -20.62 -9.08
N LEU A 187 -7.62 -20.82 -7.89
CA LEU A 187 -6.19 -20.92 -7.68
C LEU A 187 -5.72 -22.18 -8.41
N LEU A 188 -5.00 -22.01 -9.51
CA LEU A 188 -4.31 -23.14 -10.13
C LEU A 188 -3.36 -23.73 -9.09
N LEU A 189 -3.80 -24.80 -8.47
CA LEU A 189 -3.03 -25.58 -7.52
C LEU A 189 -2.16 -26.53 -8.35
N PRO A 190 -0.82 -26.31 -8.44
CA PRO A 190 0.04 -27.17 -9.27
C PRO A 190 0.20 -28.62 -8.76
N TRP A 191 -0.55 -28.98 -7.73
CA TRP A 191 -0.51 -30.29 -7.07
C TRP A 191 -1.84 -31.09 -7.18
N ARG A 192 -2.79 -30.65 -8.01
CA ARG A 192 -3.85 -31.55 -8.48
C ARG A 192 -3.36 -32.32 -9.71
N SER A 193 -2.44 -33.26 -9.48
CA SER A 193 -2.14 -34.35 -10.38
C SER A 193 -2.32 -35.65 -9.64
#